data_71e2f25aa43efbf33a9a692e9aca6dd7
#
_entry.id   71e2f25aa43efbf33a9a692e9aca6dd7
#
_cell.length_a   1.000
_cell.length_b   1.000
_cell.length_c   1.000
_cell.angle_alpha   90.00
_cell.angle_beta   90.00
_cell.angle_gamma   90.00
#
_symmetry.space_group_name_H-M   'P 1'
#
loop_
_entity.id
_entity.type
_entity.pdbx_description
1 polymer ?
#
loop_
_entity_poly.entity_id
_entity_poly.type
_entity_poly.pdbx_seq_one_letter_code
_entity_poly.pdbx_strand_id
1 'polypeptide(L)'
;LKDLRTGLIYDGVCQIVDVGDRGDEYNFTPPENDTLVRPNLVSTTTYKTNLYETLILSLEIDLPVSLTDSRDSRDEITLTHDLDVLVTLVKGVPQAEVQVHFENEALDHRLGVRFKTGLNVDFARFDGHYDILTRQIDLPKTDATWRELPRPEVPQRSFVDVSNEQGG
;
A
#
# COMPACT_ATOMS: atom_id res chain seq x y z
N LEU A 1 4.97 -13.32 5.60
CA LEU A 1 3.86 -14.02 6.23
C LEU A 1 3.76 -15.44 5.65
N LYS A 2 3.49 -16.44 6.49
CA LYS A 2 3.24 -17.81 6.05
C LYS A 2 1.86 -18.27 6.52
N ASP A 3 1.01 -18.69 5.60
CA ASP A 3 -0.24 -19.38 5.95
C ASP A 3 0.09 -20.84 6.28
N LEU A 4 -0.15 -21.24 7.52
CA LEU A 4 0.16 -22.61 8.00
C LEU A 4 -0.84 -23.65 7.48
N ARG A 5 -2.01 -23.26 6.98
CA ARG A 5 -3.03 -24.17 6.43
C ARG A 5 -2.69 -24.57 5.00
N THR A 6 -2.29 -23.60 4.17
CA THR A 6 -1.97 -23.82 2.75
C THR A 6 -0.49 -24.03 2.51
N GLY A 7 0.37 -23.59 3.43
CA GLY A 7 1.83 -23.55 3.28
C GLY A 7 2.34 -22.39 2.42
N LEU A 8 1.44 -21.54 1.91
CA LEU A 8 1.81 -20.38 1.10
C LEU A 8 2.63 -19.37 1.90
N ILE A 9 3.62 -18.81 1.23
CA ILE A 9 4.45 -17.73 1.75
C ILE A 9 4.15 -16.47 0.96
N TYR A 10 3.66 -15.46 1.65
CA TYR A 10 3.45 -14.10 1.13
C TYR A 10 4.69 -13.28 1.46
N ASP A 11 5.58 -13.13 0.49
CA ASP A 11 6.81 -12.37 0.67
C ASP A 11 6.58 -10.90 0.31
N GLY A 12 7.02 -10.01 1.20
CA GLY A 12 6.87 -8.56 1.01
C GLY A 12 5.44 -8.05 1.20
N VAL A 13 4.65 -8.65 2.09
CA VAL A 13 3.39 -8.07 2.58
C VAL A 13 3.67 -6.82 3.40
N CYS A 14 2.75 -5.85 3.36
CA CYS A 14 2.84 -4.59 4.09
C CYS A 14 4.12 -3.79 3.76
N GLN A 15 4.42 -3.61 2.49
CA GLN A 15 5.51 -2.75 2.06
C GLN A 15 5.04 -1.29 2.05
N ILE A 16 5.61 -0.49 2.92
CA ILE A 16 5.40 0.96 2.89
C ILE A 16 6.17 1.53 1.71
N VAL A 17 5.50 2.38 0.92
CA VAL A 17 6.06 3.07 -0.23
C VAL A 17 5.51 4.48 -0.30
N ASP A 18 6.33 5.41 -0.73
CA ASP A 18 5.95 6.79 -0.91
C ASP A 18 6.35 7.30 -2.29
N VAL A 19 5.48 8.08 -2.90
CA VAL A 19 5.67 8.71 -4.21
C VAL A 19 5.16 10.13 -4.18
N GLY A 20 5.67 11.01 -5.04
CA GLY A 20 5.15 12.35 -5.22
C GLY A 20 3.75 12.33 -5.84
N ASP A 21 2.97 13.37 -5.54
CA ASP A 21 1.65 13.57 -6.12
C ASP A 21 1.43 15.05 -6.47
N ARG A 22 1.31 15.34 -7.76
CA ARG A 22 0.99 16.67 -8.30
C ARG A 22 -0.47 16.83 -8.66
N GLY A 23 -1.29 15.83 -8.32
CA GLY A 23 -2.73 15.84 -8.54
C GLY A 23 -3.48 16.77 -7.59
N ASP A 24 -4.76 16.60 -7.59
CA ASP A 24 -5.70 17.24 -6.67
C ASP A 24 -6.33 16.19 -5.74
N GLU A 25 -7.36 16.57 -4.97
CA GLU A 25 -8.05 15.64 -4.08
C GLU A 25 -8.83 14.53 -4.79
N TYR A 26 -8.96 14.57 -6.13
CA TYR A 26 -9.68 13.58 -6.93
C TYR A 26 -8.77 12.64 -7.71
N ASN A 27 -7.60 13.12 -8.15
CA ASN A 27 -6.76 12.39 -9.09
C ASN A 27 -5.31 12.34 -8.64
N PHE A 28 -4.80 11.14 -8.41
CA PHE A 28 -3.37 10.91 -8.28
C PHE A 28 -2.67 11.18 -9.61
N THR A 29 -1.62 11.99 -9.59
CA THR A 29 -0.80 12.28 -10.76
C THR A 29 0.67 12.36 -10.33
N PRO A 30 1.51 11.35 -10.63
CA PRO A 30 2.91 11.39 -10.26
C PRO A 30 3.64 12.50 -11.02
N PRO A 31 4.68 13.13 -10.43
CA PRO A 31 5.59 14.00 -11.14
C PRO A 31 6.31 13.25 -12.26
N GLU A 32 6.85 13.98 -13.25
CA GLU A 32 7.55 13.35 -14.39
C GLU A 32 8.83 12.65 -13.94
N ASN A 33 9.53 13.27 -12.98
CA ASN A 33 10.77 12.75 -12.40
C ASN A 33 10.52 12.41 -10.92
N ASP A 34 10.00 11.25 -10.66
CA ASP A 34 9.76 10.77 -9.30
C ASP A 34 10.63 9.56 -8.96
N THR A 35 10.96 9.46 -7.69
CA THR A 35 11.67 8.31 -7.12
C THR A 35 10.86 7.77 -5.96
N LEU A 36 10.51 6.48 -6.05
CA LEU A 36 9.79 5.79 -4.98
C LEU A 36 10.68 5.73 -3.73
N VAL A 37 10.16 6.26 -2.62
CA VAL A 37 10.83 6.24 -1.31
C VAL A 37 10.31 5.07 -0.48
N ARG A 38 11.19 4.49 0.31
CA ARG A 38 10.88 3.39 1.23
C ARG A 38 11.54 3.65 2.58
N PRO A 39 10.89 3.23 3.67
CA PRO A 39 11.49 3.37 4.99
C PRO A 39 12.64 2.39 5.21
N ASN A 40 13.50 2.75 6.15
CA ASN A 40 14.53 1.92 6.73
C ASN A 40 14.05 1.32 8.05
N LEU A 41 14.38 0.05 8.29
CA LEU A 41 14.08 -0.61 9.56
C LEU A 41 15.06 -0.15 10.63
N VAL A 42 14.54 0.43 11.71
CA VAL A 42 15.33 0.87 12.88
C VAL A 42 15.38 -0.21 13.94
N SER A 43 14.22 -0.75 14.31
CA SER A 43 14.13 -1.79 15.32
C SER A 43 12.93 -2.69 15.14
N THR A 44 12.98 -3.85 15.82
CA THR A 44 11.85 -4.78 15.92
C THR A 44 11.60 -5.15 17.37
N THR A 45 10.34 -5.17 17.78
CA THR A 45 9.92 -5.62 19.09
C THR A 45 8.78 -6.61 18.96
N THR A 46 8.77 -7.66 19.75
CA THR A 46 7.66 -8.63 19.78
C THR A 46 7.01 -8.60 21.16
N TYR A 47 5.70 -8.45 21.17
CA TYR A 47 4.87 -8.58 22.37
C TYR A 47 4.00 -9.83 22.26
N LYS A 48 4.01 -10.68 23.29
CA LYS A 48 3.31 -11.96 23.27
C LYS A 48 2.50 -12.19 24.51
N THR A 49 1.27 -12.63 24.32
CA THR A 49 0.35 -13.10 25.37
C THR A 49 -0.12 -14.53 25.08
N ASN A 50 -1.00 -15.07 25.92
CA ASN A 50 -1.63 -16.37 25.67
C ASN A 50 -2.67 -16.31 24.51
N LEU A 51 -3.14 -15.12 24.13
CA LEU A 51 -4.23 -14.89 23.17
C LEU A 51 -3.71 -14.35 21.84
N TYR A 52 -2.69 -13.50 21.84
CA TYR A 52 -2.16 -12.87 20.64
C TYR A 52 -0.67 -12.59 20.72
N GLU A 53 -0.09 -12.38 19.58
CA GLU A 53 1.30 -11.97 19.39
C GLU A 53 1.35 -10.79 18.41
N THR A 54 2.04 -9.71 18.78
CA THR A 54 2.23 -8.53 17.96
C THR A 54 3.71 -8.33 17.67
N LEU A 55 4.06 -8.23 16.40
CA LEU A 55 5.35 -7.76 15.91
C LEU A 55 5.23 -6.26 15.64
N ILE A 56 6.11 -5.47 16.25
CA ILE A 56 6.23 -4.03 16.04
C ILE A 56 7.52 -3.79 15.25
N LEU A 57 7.39 -3.13 14.11
CA LEU A 57 8.48 -2.67 13.27
C LEU A 57 8.55 -1.15 13.40
N SER A 58 9.61 -0.64 14.01
CA SER A 58 9.87 0.81 14.06
C SER A 58 10.76 1.16 12.88
N LEU A 59 10.30 2.09 12.05
CA LEU A 59 10.87 2.46 10.77
C LEU A 59 11.12 3.97 10.73
N GLU A 60 12.08 4.39 9.94
CA GLU A 60 12.30 5.79 9.55
C GLU A 60 12.20 5.96 8.05
N ILE A 61 11.55 7.05 7.62
CA ILE A 61 11.41 7.39 6.20
C ILE A 61 11.77 8.86 5.97
N ASP A 62 12.68 9.11 5.03
CA ASP A 62 13.05 10.47 4.62
C ASP A 62 12.16 10.90 3.45
N LEU A 63 11.19 11.74 3.73
CA LEU A 63 10.26 12.25 2.72
C LEU A 63 10.67 13.64 2.26
N PRO A 64 10.70 13.91 0.94
CA PRO A 64 10.80 15.28 0.42
C PRO A 64 9.68 16.15 1.02
N VAL A 65 10.04 17.38 1.41
CA VAL A 65 9.10 18.30 2.08
C VAL A 65 7.87 18.61 1.22
N SER A 66 8.06 18.66 -0.11
CA SER A 66 7.00 18.90 -1.08
C SER A 66 7.46 18.56 -2.50
N LEU A 67 6.74 19.01 -3.50
CA LEU A 67 7.23 19.12 -4.89
C LEU A 67 8.03 20.42 -5.06
N THR A 68 8.89 20.45 -6.08
CA THR A 68 9.52 21.68 -6.59
C THR A 68 8.47 22.67 -7.09
N ASP A 69 8.83 23.95 -7.26
CA ASP A 69 7.93 25.00 -7.78
C ASP A 69 7.36 24.64 -9.16
N SER A 70 8.11 23.93 -10.01
CA SER A 70 7.64 23.46 -11.31
C SER A 70 6.68 22.26 -11.23
N ARG A 71 6.63 21.59 -10.06
CA ARG A 71 5.87 20.36 -9.79
C ARG A 71 6.25 19.16 -10.68
N ASP A 72 7.41 19.21 -11.32
CA ASP A 72 7.90 18.14 -12.20
C ASP A 72 8.72 17.07 -11.44
N SER A 73 9.18 17.42 -10.26
CA SER A 73 9.97 16.54 -9.38
C SER A 73 9.68 16.84 -7.91
N ARG A 74 10.16 15.99 -7.04
CA ARG A 74 10.14 16.22 -5.59
C ARG A 74 11.31 17.12 -5.18
N ASP A 75 11.13 17.85 -4.07
CA ASP A 75 12.18 18.68 -3.47
C ASP A 75 13.38 17.82 -3.03
N GLU A 76 14.57 18.42 -3.03
CA GLU A 76 15.79 17.78 -2.51
C GLU A 76 15.85 17.82 -0.97
N ILE A 77 15.13 18.77 -0.34
CA ILE A 77 15.05 18.88 1.10
C ILE A 77 14.09 17.81 1.62
N THR A 78 14.54 17.02 2.58
CA THR A 78 13.75 15.95 3.19
C THR A 78 13.50 16.20 4.67
N LEU A 79 12.40 15.63 5.16
CA LEU A 79 12.08 15.47 6.59
C LEU A 79 12.10 14.00 6.94
N THR A 80 12.79 13.66 8.02
CA THR A 80 12.75 12.29 8.57
C THR A 80 11.50 12.12 9.42
N HIS A 81 10.74 11.08 9.12
CA HIS A 81 9.52 10.73 9.85
C HIS A 81 9.67 9.36 10.49
N ASP A 82 9.19 9.24 11.72
CA ASP A 82 9.01 7.96 12.39
C ASP A 82 7.73 7.29 11.90
N LEU A 83 7.79 5.97 11.75
CA LEU A 83 6.66 5.17 11.30
C LEU A 83 6.68 3.81 11.99
N ASP A 84 5.58 3.45 12.67
CA ASP A 84 5.43 2.13 13.28
C ASP A 84 4.44 1.27 12.48
N VAL A 85 4.84 0.02 12.22
CA VAL A 85 3.97 -1.01 11.67
C VAL A 85 3.79 -2.12 12.71
N LEU A 86 2.54 -2.33 13.12
CA LEU A 86 2.15 -3.37 14.06
C LEU A 86 1.46 -4.50 13.29
N VAL A 87 1.98 -5.71 13.41
CA VAL A 87 1.35 -6.91 12.84
C VAL A 87 0.91 -7.82 13.97
N THR A 88 -0.40 -7.98 14.15
CA THR A 88 -0.98 -8.77 15.24
C THR A 88 -1.64 -10.04 14.71
N LEU A 89 -1.29 -11.16 15.33
CA LEU A 89 -1.91 -12.46 15.12
C LEU A 89 -2.67 -12.88 16.37
N VAL A 90 -3.95 -13.16 16.22
CA VAL A 90 -4.81 -13.64 17.31
C VAL A 90 -4.97 -15.16 17.21
N LYS A 91 -4.80 -15.86 18.31
CA LYS A 91 -4.89 -17.32 18.36
C LYS A 91 -6.26 -17.82 17.88
N GLY A 92 -6.24 -18.72 16.91
CA GLY A 92 -7.45 -19.31 16.33
C GLY A 92 -8.17 -18.43 15.30
N VAL A 93 -7.68 -17.23 15.03
CA VAL A 93 -8.20 -16.33 13.99
C VAL A 93 -7.29 -16.41 12.76
N PRO A 94 -7.80 -16.82 11.58
CA PRO A 94 -6.99 -17.01 10.38
C PRO A 94 -6.78 -15.69 9.61
N GLN A 95 -6.36 -14.65 10.29
CA GLN A 95 -6.05 -13.34 9.71
C GLN A 95 -4.91 -12.67 10.46
N ALA A 96 -4.20 -11.78 9.79
CA ALA A 96 -3.26 -10.85 10.40
C ALA A 96 -3.89 -9.44 10.39
N GLU A 97 -3.88 -8.79 11.54
CA GLU A 97 -4.22 -7.38 11.64
C GLU A 97 -2.95 -6.55 11.44
N VAL A 98 -3.03 -5.55 10.58
CA VAL A 98 -1.91 -4.62 10.32
C VAL A 98 -2.37 -3.21 10.65
N GLN A 99 -1.63 -2.54 11.52
CA GLN A 99 -1.83 -1.13 11.86
C GLN A 99 -0.57 -0.37 11.47
N VAL A 100 -0.74 0.82 10.86
CA VAL A 100 0.35 1.72 10.52
C VAL A 100 0.12 3.03 11.24
N HIS A 101 1.11 3.45 12.03
CA HIS A 101 1.10 4.72 12.73
C HIS A 101 2.12 5.64 12.05
N PHE A 102 1.67 6.77 11.58
CA PHE A 102 2.46 7.73 10.84
C PHE A 102 1.92 9.14 11.09
N GLU A 103 2.80 10.06 11.46
CA GLU A 103 2.47 11.49 11.59
C GLU A 103 3.04 12.22 10.39
N ASN A 104 2.15 12.73 9.54
CA ASN A 104 2.52 13.33 8.25
C ASN A 104 2.79 14.81 8.36
N GLU A 105 4.01 15.24 8.01
CA GLU A 105 4.41 16.64 7.89
C GLU A 105 4.84 17.03 6.46
N ALA A 106 4.94 16.06 5.54
CA ALA A 106 5.27 16.30 4.14
C ALA A 106 4.04 16.68 3.32
N LEU A 107 4.24 17.37 2.20
CA LEU A 107 3.22 17.81 1.28
C LEU A 107 3.37 17.13 -0.09
N ASP A 108 2.33 17.19 -0.91
CA ASP A 108 2.35 16.78 -2.32
C ASP A 108 2.88 15.35 -2.51
N HIS A 109 2.49 14.42 -1.64
CA HIS A 109 2.92 13.04 -1.71
C HIS A 109 1.79 12.06 -1.42
N ARG A 110 2.04 10.80 -1.72
CA ARG A 110 1.12 9.69 -1.48
C ARG A 110 1.87 8.55 -0.81
N LEU A 111 1.59 8.35 0.48
CA LEU A 111 2.04 7.18 1.23
C LEU A 111 1.10 6.01 0.97
N GLY A 112 1.65 4.86 0.60
CA GLY A 112 0.89 3.66 0.31
C GLY A 112 1.43 2.43 1.04
N VAL A 113 0.54 1.47 1.25
CA VAL A 113 0.89 0.15 1.78
C VAL A 113 0.63 -0.88 0.68
N ARG A 114 1.66 -1.60 0.24
CA ARG A 114 1.56 -2.63 -0.79
C ARG A 114 1.54 -4.02 -0.18
N PHE A 115 0.55 -4.80 -0.57
CA PHE A 115 0.43 -6.21 -0.21
C PHE A 115 0.71 -7.06 -1.46
N LYS A 116 1.89 -7.68 -1.51
CA LYS A 116 2.22 -8.60 -2.60
C LYS A 116 1.62 -9.96 -2.29
N THR A 117 0.69 -10.40 -3.10
CA THR A 117 0.07 -11.73 -2.96
C THR A 117 0.90 -12.81 -3.62
N GLY A 118 1.68 -12.49 -4.67
CA GLY A 118 2.39 -13.45 -5.49
C GLY A 118 1.48 -14.35 -6.34
N LEU A 119 0.18 -14.08 -6.34
CA LEU A 119 -0.80 -14.84 -7.10
C LEU A 119 -0.88 -14.34 -8.54
N ASN A 120 -1.01 -15.27 -9.48
CA ASN A 120 -1.30 -14.94 -10.87
C ASN A 120 -2.82 -14.94 -11.04
N VAL A 121 -3.40 -13.74 -11.16
CA VAL A 121 -4.84 -13.51 -11.29
C VAL A 121 -5.12 -12.41 -12.30
N ASP A 122 -6.24 -12.54 -13.02
CA ASP A 122 -6.65 -11.57 -14.03
C ASP A 122 -7.62 -10.52 -13.47
N PHE A 123 -8.23 -10.81 -12.32
CA PHE A 123 -9.29 -10.01 -11.72
C PHE A 123 -9.06 -9.81 -10.22
N ALA A 124 -9.53 -8.67 -9.74
CA ALA A 124 -9.70 -8.39 -8.32
C ALA A 124 -11.17 -8.06 -8.04
N ARG A 125 -11.64 -8.37 -6.81
CA ARG A 125 -12.99 -8.07 -6.36
C ARG A 125 -12.94 -6.99 -5.30
N PHE A 126 -13.87 -6.06 -5.40
CA PHE A 126 -13.94 -4.87 -4.55
C PHE A 126 -15.32 -4.75 -3.94
N ASP A 127 -15.39 -4.41 -2.67
CA ASP A 127 -16.64 -4.04 -2.02
C ASP A 127 -17.13 -2.69 -2.56
N GLY A 128 -18.20 -2.70 -3.32
CA GLY A 128 -18.88 -1.52 -3.84
C GLY A 128 -20.01 -1.02 -2.91
N HIS A 129 -20.84 -0.12 -3.40
CA HIS A 129 -21.96 0.42 -2.61
C HIS A 129 -23.10 -0.56 -2.42
N TYR A 130 -23.36 -1.42 -3.43
CA TYR A 130 -24.52 -2.34 -3.44
C TYR A 130 -24.16 -3.71 -3.95
N ASP A 131 -22.92 -3.93 -4.39
CA ASP A 131 -22.49 -5.18 -5.01
C ASP A 131 -20.97 -5.37 -4.86
N ILE A 132 -20.52 -6.59 -5.08
CA ILE A 132 -19.10 -6.92 -5.20
C ILE A 132 -18.70 -6.72 -6.66
N LEU A 133 -17.87 -5.74 -6.91
CA LEU A 133 -17.41 -5.39 -8.25
C LEU A 133 -16.18 -6.22 -8.62
N THR A 134 -16.26 -6.94 -9.73
CA THR A 134 -15.10 -7.63 -10.33
C THR A 134 -14.48 -6.75 -11.40
N ARG A 135 -13.19 -6.46 -11.28
CA ARG A 135 -12.43 -5.63 -12.22
C ARG A 135 -11.21 -6.37 -12.73
N GLN A 136 -10.90 -6.18 -14.01
CA GLN A 136 -9.64 -6.64 -14.58
C GLN A 136 -8.47 -5.87 -13.96
N ILE A 137 -7.38 -6.59 -13.67
CA ILE A 137 -6.13 -5.99 -13.15
C ILE A 137 -5.42 -5.24 -14.26
N ASP A 138 -5.37 -5.83 -15.46
CA ASP A 138 -4.81 -5.16 -16.62
C ASP A 138 -5.75 -4.03 -17.09
N LEU A 139 -5.19 -2.85 -17.23
CA LEU A 139 -5.93 -1.69 -17.73
C LEU A 139 -6.30 -1.89 -19.21
N PRO A 140 -7.47 -1.41 -19.65
CA PRO A 140 -7.86 -1.48 -21.04
C PRO A 140 -6.89 -0.69 -21.92
N LYS A 141 -6.62 -1.22 -23.10
CA LYS A 141 -5.83 -0.49 -24.11
C LYS A 141 -6.61 0.74 -24.57
N THR A 142 -5.94 1.87 -24.58
CA THR A 142 -6.51 3.15 -24.99
C THR A 142 -5.90 3.61 -26.31
N ASP A 143 -6.60 4.48 -27.02
CA ASP A 143 -6.14 5.15 -28.22
C ASP A 143 -6.28 6.68 -28.07
N ALA A 144 -5.92 7.43 -29.09
CA ALA A 144 -5.94 8.89 -29.08
C ALA A 144 -7.35 9.54 -28.94
N THR A 145 -8.42 8.75 -28.97
CA THR A 145 -9.79 9.25 -28.79
C THR A 145 -10.22 9.32 -27.33
N TRP A 146 -9.48 8.67 -26.41
CA TRP A 146 -9.77 8.71 -25.00
C TRP A 146 -9.37 10.06 -24.40
N ARG A 147 -10.33 10.71 -23.74
CA ARG A 147 -10.09 11.99 -23.05
C ARG A 147 -9.41 11.79 -21.69
N GLU A 148 -9.79 10.71 -21.00
CA GLU A 148 -9.25 10.33 -19.70
C GLU A 148 -8.66 8.93 -19.82
N LEU A 149 -7.43 8.76 -19.32
CA LEU A 149 -6.79 7.45 -19.29
C LEU A 149 -7.32 6.64 -18.13
N PRO A 150 -7.51 5.31 -18.30
CA PRO A 150 -7.88 4.43 -17.19
C PRO A 150 -6.81 4.46 -16.13
N ARG A 151 -7.23 4.43 -14.87
CA ARG A 151 -6.36 4.44 -13.71
C ARG A 151 -6.41 3.10 -13.00
N PRO A 152 -5.29 2.64 -12.39
CA PRO A 152 -5.28 1.42 -11.59
C PRO A 152 -5.98 1.61 -10.24
N GLU A 153 -6.08 2.86 -9.76
CA GLU A 153 -6.77 3.19 -8.53
C GLU A 153 -8.27 3.09 -8.71
N VAL A 154 -8.92 2.36 -7.84
CA VAL A 154 -10.37 2.21 -7.83
C VAL A 154 -10.89 2.37 -6.41
N PRO A 155 -12.04 3.05 -6.24
CA PRO A 155 -12.66 3.17 -4.93
C PRO A 155 -13.17 1.83 -4.44
N GLN A 156 -13.09 1.62 -3.14
CA GLN A 156 -13.61 0.46 -2.44
C GLN A 156 -14.11 0.88 -1.05
N ARG A 157 -14.95 0.07 -0.41
CA ARG A 157 -15.46 0.39 0.92
C ARG A 157 -14.69 -0.33 2.02
N SER A 158 -14.81 -1.64 2.11
CA SER A 158 -14.30 -2.40 3.25
C SER A 158 -13.27 -3.47 2.88
N PHE A 159 -13.29 -4.01 1.67
CA PHE A 159 -12.31 -5.02 1.28
C PHE A 159 -11.93 -4.99 -0.20
N VAL A 160 -10.76 -5.54 -0.48
CA VAL A 160 -10.30 -5.99 -1.78
C VAL A 160 -9.95 -7.46 -1.66
N ASP A 161 -10.45 -8.28 -2.59
CA ASP A 161 -10.11 -9.69 -2.70
C ASP A 161 -9.27 -9.92 -3.97
N VAL A 162 -8.10 -10.51 -3.76
CA VAL A 162 -7.20 -11.01 -4.82
C VAL A 162 -6.92 -12.46 -4.50
N SER A 163 -7.66 -13.36 -5.13
CA SER A 163 -7.61 -14.79 -4.82
C SER A 163 -7.75 -15.68 -6.04
N ASN A 164 -7.23 -16.90 -5.95
CA ASN A 164 -7.43 -17.99 -6.89
C ASN A 164 -7.48 -19.33 -6.13
N GLU A 165 -7.45 -20.46 -6.85
CA GLU A 165 -7.45 -21.80 -6.25
C GLU A 165 -6.24 -22.09 -5.35
N GLN A 166 -5.15 -21.34 -5.47
CA GLN A 166 -3.93 -21.50 -4.67
C GLN A 166 -4.01 -20.75 -3.35
N GLY A 167 -4.73 -19.63 -3.29
CA GLY A 167 -4.87 -18.81 -2.10
C GLY A 167 -5.43 -17.41 -2.37
N GLY A 168 -5.42 -16.59 -1.33
CA GLY A 168 -5.90 -15.20 -1.35
C GLY A 168 -5.68 -14.53 -0.02
#